data_d047f1d4d07b1fad3b94886308756983
#
_entry.id   d047f1d4d07b1fad3b94886308756983
#
_cell.length_a   1.000
_cell.length_b   1.000
_cell.length_c   1.000
_cell.angle_alpha   90.00
_cell.angle_beta   90.00
_cell.angle_gamma   90.00
#
_symmetry.space_group_name_H-M   'P 1'
#
loop_
_entity.id
_entity.type
_entity.pdbx_description
1 polymer ?
#
loop_
_entity_poly.entity_id
_entity_poly.type
_entity_poly.pdbx_seq_one_letter_code
_entity_poly.pdbx_strand_id
1 'polypeptide(L)'
;DASVAAAAATSLMGDILECESYFFLLENPERFQEDYHALRRLDGSLPPEASRSAEGTFLSWKQCPVLEGFALGDYSYRFMDRTVTGSSQALASQLYLARRGFWTEKAAAYPDGCDRLWDRLTEGAPA
;
A
#
# COMPACT_ATOMS: atom_id res chain seq x y z
N ASP A 1 -20.24 -0.16 16.07
CA ASP A 1 -20.52 1.26 16.07
C ASP A 1 -19.69 1.99 15.02
N ALA A 2 -20.36 2.79 14.20
CA ALA A 2 -19.73 3.53 13.11
C ALA A 2 -18.67 4.51 13.61
N SER A 3 -18.84 5.10 14.79
CA SER A 3 -17.87 6.03 15.39
C SER A 3 -16.57 5.32 15.75
N VAL A 4 -16.66 4.10 16.28
CA VAL A 4 -15.49 3.30 16.64
C VAL A 4 -14.74 2.85 15.36
N ALA A 5 -15.48 2.42 14.34
CA ALA A 5 -14.89 2.03 13.07
C ALA A 5 -14.19 3.20 12.37
N ALA A 6 -14.80 4.39 12.40
CA ALA A 6 -14.20 5.59 11.83
C ALA A 6 -12.93 6.01 12.58
N ALA A 7 -12.93 5.93 13.91
CA ALA A 7 -11.76 6.25 14.71
C ALA A 7 -10.61 5.27 14.45
N ALA A 8 -10.91 3.97 14.33
CA ALA A 8 -9.91 2.96 14.01
C ALA A 8 -9.30 3.18 12.61
N ALA A 9 -10.13 3.52 11.62
CA ALA A 9 -9.66 3.82 10.28
C ALA A 9 -8.77 5.07 10.25
N THR A 10 -9.14 6.11 10.99
CA THR A 10 -8.35 7.34 11.10
C THR A 10 -6.99 7.07 11.74
N SER A 11 -6.97 6.27 12.82
CA SER A 11 -5.73 5.89 13.49
C SER A 11 -4.79 5.12 12.55
N LEU A 12 -5.35 4.17 11.79
CA LEU A 12 -4.58 3.37 10.86
C LEU A 12 -4.03 4.23 9.70
N MET A 13 -4.82 5.18 9.22
CA MET A 13 -4.34 6.13 8.19
C MET A 13 -3.20 6.99 8.72
N GLY A 14 -3.26 7.41 9.99
CA GLY A 14 -2.16 8.13 10.63
C GLY A 14 -0.89 7.29 10.67
N ASP A 15 -1.00 6.01 11.02
CA ASP A 15 0.13 5.09 11.04
C ASP A 15 0.73 4.91 9.65
N ILE A 16 -0.11 4.81 8.62
CA ILE A 16 0.35 4.71 7.23
C ILE A 16 1.14 5.95 6.83
N LEU A 17 0.65 7.14 7.20
CA LEU A 17 1.34 8.39 6.89
C LEU A 17 2.71 8.50 7.59
N GLU A 18 2.83 7.99 8.81
CA GLU A 18 4.10 7.95 9.52
C GLU A 18 5.12 7.03 8.84
N CYS A 19 4.63 6.01 8.14
CA CYS A 19 5.46 5.03 7.44
C CYS A 19 5.45 5.22 5.93
N GLU A 20 5.09 6.38 5.42
CA GLU A 20 4.87 6.61 3.98
C GLU A 20 6.08 6.28 3.12
N SER A 21 7.29 6.41 3.66
CA SER A 21 8.50 6.09 2.90
C SER A 21 8.75 4.60 2.77
N TYR A 22 8.00 3.78 3.47
CA TYR A 22 8.17 2.32 3.47
C TYR A 22 7.07 1.56 2.75
N PHE A 23 5.96 2.23 2.44
CA PHE A 23 4.82 1.63 1.77
C PHE A 23 4.55 2.30 0.44
N PHE A 24 4.11 1.51 -0.53
CA PHE A 24 3.69 2.01 -1.83
C PHE A 24 2.33 1.46 -2.18
N LEU A 25 1.47 2.33 -2.72
CA LEU A 25 0.26 1.92 -3.42
C LEU A 25 0.50 2.18 -4.90
N LEU A 26 0.57 1.13 -5.68
CA LEU A 26 1.06 1.18 -7.05
C LEU A 26 0.01 0.70 -8.05
N GLU A 27 -0.11 1.39 -9.16
CA GLU A 27 -0.94 0.93 -10.29
C GLU A 27 -0.25 -0.21 -11.04
N ASN A 28 1.07 -0.12 -11.18
CA ASN A 28 1.86 -1.11 -11.91
C ASN A 28 3.16 -1.38 -11.16
N PRO A 29 3.18 -2.38 -10.26
CA PRO A 29 4.37 -2.71 -9.49
C PRO A 29 5.56 -3.15 -10.35
N GLU A 30 5.30 -3.84 -11.44
CA GLU A 30 6.36 -4.31 -12.34
C GLU A 30 7.09 -3.14 -12.97
N ARG A 31 6.36 -2.14 -13.46
CA ARG A 31 6.95 -0.92 -14.02
C ARG A 31 7.69 -0.13 -12.95
N PHE A 32 7.12 -0.05 -11.75
CA PHE A 32 7.77 0.64 -10.64
C PHE A 32 9.10 0.00 -10.29
N GLN A 33 9.14 -1.32 -10.18
CA GLN A 33 10.38 -2.04 -9.86
C GLN A 33 11.41 -1.90 -11.01
N GLU A 34 10.96 -1.94 -12.24
CA GLU A 34 11.83 -1.73 -13.39
C GLU A 34 12.50 -0.35 -13.35
N ASP A 35 11.74 0.68 -12.98
CA ASP A 35 12.24 2.06 -12.96
C ASP A 35 13.05 2.39 -11.70
N TYR A 36 12.68 1.85 -10.55
CA TYR A 36 13.22 2.31 -9.25
C TYR A 36 13.98 1.24 -8.47
N HIS A 37 13.81 -0.05 -8.74
CA HIS A 37 14.49 -1.16 -8.05
C HIS A 37 14.35 -1.10 -6.53
N ALA A 38 13.19 -0.69 -6.01
CA ALA A 38 13.05 -0.31 -4.60
C ALA A 38 12.21 -1.27 -3.77
N LEU A 39 11.66 -2.35 -4.34
CA LEU A 39 10.69 -3.19 -3.65
C LEU A 39 11.35 -4.32 -2.84
N ARG A 40 10.73 -4.62 -1.70
CA ARG A 40 11.09 -5.73 -0.81
C ARG A 40 10.16 -6.91 -1.07
N ARG A 41 10.67 -8.13 -0.95
CA ARG A 41 9.82 -9.32 -1.08
C ARG A 41 8.83 -9.43 0.07
N LEU A 42 7.71 -10.10 -0.19
CA LEU A 42 6.64 -10.27 0.80
C LEU A 42 7.11 -11.03 2.05
N ASP A 43 8.08 -11.92 1.90
CA ASP A 43 8.65 -12.66 3.02
C ASP A 43 9.65 -11.84 3.85
N GLY A 44 9.88 -10.58 3.48
CA GLY A 44 10.80 -9.69 4.17
C GLY A 44 12.22 -9.71 3.64
N SER A 45 12.56 -10.64 2.77
CA SER A 45 13.90 -10.71 2.18
C SER A 45 14.10 -9.62 1.13
N LEU A 46 15.35 -9.30 0.83
CA LEU A 46 15.70 -8.32 -0.20
C LEU A 46 16.06 -9.04 -1.50
N PRO A 47 15.49 -8.61 -2.63
CA PRO A 47 15.97 -9.07 -3.92
C PRO A 47 17.36 -8.49 -4.19
N PRO A 48 18.07 -8.96 -5.22
CA PRO A 48 19.32 -8.31 -5.63
C PRO A 48 19.10 -6.81 -5.87
N GLU A 49 20.08 -6.00 -5.50
CA GLU A 49 19.97 -4.54 -5.44
C GLU A 49 19.51 -3.91 -6.76
N ALA A 50 19.93 -4.44 -7.88
CA ALA A 50 19.57 -3.93 -9.20
C ALA A 50 18.46 -4.75 -9.87
N SER A 51 17.69 -5.54 -9.09
CA SER A 51 16.64 -6.37 -9.66
C SER A 51 15.52 -5.54 -10.27
N ARG A 52 15.13 -5.90 -11.48
CA ARG A 52 14.00 -5.29 -12.18
C ARG A 52 12.73 -6.12 -12.10
N SER A 53 12.80 -7.29 -11.45
CA SER A 53 11.64 -8.15 -11.29
C SER A 53 10.86 -7.76 -10.04
N ALA A 54 9.54 -7.63 -10.18
CA ALA A 54 8.64 -7.38 -9.07
C ALA A 54 8.04 -8.67 -8.51
N GLU A 55 8.46 -9.83 -8.98
CA GLU A 55 7.93 -11.11 -8.54
C GLU A 55 8.07 -11.27 -7.02
N GLY A 56 6.96 -11.60 -6.36
CA GLY A 56 6.94 -11.83 -4.92
C GLY A 56 7.09 -10.57 -4.07
N THR A 57 6.87 -9.37 -4.63
CA THR A 57 7.07 -8.11 -3.92
C THR A 57 5.81 -7.30 -3.68
N PHE A 58 4.66 -7.74 -4.17
CA PHE A 58 3.42 -6.97 -4.04
C PHE A 58 2.21 -7.86 -3.81
N LEU A 59 1.17 -7.24 -3.22
CA LEU A 59 -0.15 -7.85 -3.06
C LEU A 59 -1.19 -6.92 -3.66
N SER A 60 -2.18 -7.49 -4.35
CA SER A 60 -3.33 -6.70 -4.79
C SER A 60 -4.12 -6.22 -3.56
N TRP A 61 -4.66 -5.01 -3.60
CA TRP A 61 -5.58 -4.51 -2.58
C TRP A 61 -6.67 -5.54 -2.28
N LYS A 62 -7.22 -6.17 -3.31
CA LYS A 62 -8.29 -7.17 -3.17
C LYS A 62 -7.86 -8.43 -2.44
N GLN A 63 -6.57 -8.73 -2.40
CA GLN A 63 -6.04 -9.89 -1.69
C GLN A 63 -5.86 -9.64 -0.20
N CYS A 64 -6.00 -8.41 0.25
CA CYS A 64 -5.78 -8.01 1.64
C CYS A 64 -7.13 -7.77 2.32
N PRO A 65 -7.64 -8.72 3.13
CA PRO A 65 -8.95 -8.57 3.78
C PRO A 65 -9.06 -7.31 4.64
N VAL A 66 -7.98 -6.90 5.29
CA VAL A 66 -7.97 -5.69 6.10
C VAL A 66 -8.22 -4.45 5.23
N LEU A 67 -7.58 -4.37 4.06
CA LEU A 67 -7.76 -3.24 3.15
C LEU A 67 -9.17 -3.24 2.54
N GLU A 68 -9.67 -4.40 2.16
CA GLU A 68 -11.04 -4.53 1.62
C GLU A 68 -12.11 -4.15 2.65
N GLY A 69 -11.78 -4.26 3.93
CA GLY A 69 -12.68 -3.88 5.02
C GLY A 69 -12.74 -2.38 5.28
N PHE A 70 -11.89 -1.57 4.65
CA PHE A 70 -11.92 -0.12 4.83
C PHE A 70 -13.12 0.49 4.13
N ALA A 71 -13.81 1.40 4.82
CA ALA A 71 -14.90 2.19 4.24
C ALA A 71 -14.33 3.52 3.76
N LEU A 72 -13.86 3.56 2.53
CA LEU A 72 -13.23 4.75 1.96
C LEU A 72 -14.25 5.76 1.44
N GLY A 73 -15.51 5.32 1.26
CA GLY A 73 -16.58 6.20 0.78
C GLY A 73 -16.44 6.57 -0.68
N ASP A 74 -17.15 7.62 -1.04
CA ASP A 74 -17.17 8.13 -2.40
C ASP A 74 -16.41 9.44 -2.49
N TYR A 75 -15.88 9.74 -3.65
CA TYR A 75 -15.28 11.03 -3.93
C TYR A 75 -16.20 11.86 -4.83
N SER A 76 -16.07 13.18 -4.73
CA SER A 76 -16.77 14.12 -5.58
C SER A 76 -15.90 15.33 -5.83
N TYR A 77 -15.80 15.76 -7.08
CA TYR A 77 -15.09 16.99 -7.41
C TYR A 77 -15.71 17.64 -8.64
N ARG A 78 -15.47 18.95 -8.79
CA ARG A 78 -15.94 19.67 -9.96
C ARG A 78 -14.81 19.77 -10.99
N PHE A 79 -15.18 19.42 -12.21
CA PHE A 79 -14.29 19.57 -13.36
C PHE A 79 -15.05 20.28 -14.46
N MET A 80 -14.61 21.49 -14.81
CA MET A 80 -15.33 22.41 -15.68
C MET A 80 -16.72 22.70 -15.09
N ASP A 81 -17.81 22.46 -15.82
CA ASP A 81 -19.17 22.69 -15.33
C ASP A 81 -19.87 21.40 -14.87
N ARG A 82 -19.09 20.34 -14.65
CA ARG A 82 -19.65 19.05 -14.26
C ARG A 82 -19.14 18.61 -12.89
N THR A 83 -20.01 17.92 -12.15
CA THR A 83 -19.62 17.24 -10.93
C THR A 83 -19.24 15.81 -11.29
N VAL A 84 -18.04 15.40 -10.94
CA VAL A 84 -17.55 14.04 -11.14
C VAL A 84 -17.58 13.32 -9.80
N THR A 85 -18.22 12.16 -9.77
CA THR A 85 -18.32 11.34 -8.55
C THR A 85 -17.87 9.91 -8.85
N GLY A 86 -17.42 9.22 -7.82
CA GLY A 86 -17.04 7.82 -7.93
C GLY A 86 -16.75 7.21 -6.57
N SER A 87 -16.43 5.94 -6.57
CA SER A 87 -16.11 5.20 -5.36
C SER A 87 -14.60 5.19 -5.12
N SER A 88 -14.16 5.71 -3.98
CA SER A 88 -12.75 5.64 -3.57
C SER A 88 -12.31 4.20 -3.36
N GLN A 89 -13.22 3.34 -2.85
CA GLN A 89 -12.95 1.91 -2.69
C GLN A 89 -12.70 1.24 -4.05
N ALA A 90 -13.48 1.58 -5.07
CA ALA A 90 -13.31 1.02 -6.41
C ALA A 90 -11.97 1.43 -7.01
N LEU A 91 -11.53 2.66 -6.81
CA LEU A 91 -10.20 3.10 -7.25
C LEU A 91 -9.08 2.37 -6.51
N ALA A 92 -9.20 2.30 -5.18
CA ALA A 92 -8.18 1.64 -4.35
C ALA A 92 -8.05 0.16 -4.68
N SER A 93 -9.15 -0.52 -5.01
CA SER A 93 -9.13 -1.95 -5.31
C SER A 93 -8.36 -2.29 -6.60
N GLN A 94 -8.00 -1.30 -7.40
CA GLN A 94 -7.16 -1.48 -8.58
C GLN A 94 -5.67 -1.34 -8.26
N LEU A 95 -5.33 -0.99 -7.02
CA LEU A 95 -3.95 -0.75 -6.61
C LEU A 95 -3.31 -1.99 -6.02
N TYR A 96 -1.99 -1.94 -5.92
CA TYR A 96 -1.19 -3.00 -5.33
C TYR A 96 -0.40 -2.42 -4.16
N LEU A 97 -0.32 -3.20 -3.08
CA LEU A 97 0.44 -2.83 -1.89
C LEU A 97 1.83 -3.45 -1.96
N ALA A 98 2.83 -2.64 -1.74
CA ALA A 98 4.22 -3.07 -1.71
C ALA A 98 4.97 -2.30 -0.65
N ARG A 99 6.17 -2.76 -0.29
CA ARG A 99 6.99 -2.05 0.69
C ARG A 99 8.41 -1.87 0.18
N ARG A 100 9.06 -0.85 0.73
CA ARG A 100 10.41 -0.46 0.33
C ARG A 100 11.45 -1.45 0.82
N GLY A 101 12.35 -1.85 -0.07
CA GLY A 101 13.52 -2.65 0.27
C GLY A 101 14.80 -1.84 0.27
N PHE A 102 14.87 -0.81 -0.58
CA PHE A 102 16.09 -0.04 -0.74
C PHE A 102 15.79 1.45 -0.73
N TRP A 103 16.68 2.21 -0.16
CA TRP A 103 16.72 3.65 -0.27
C TRP A 103 17.95 4.00 -1.09
N THR A 104 17.76 4.49 -2.29
CA THR A 104 18.81 4.60 -3.30
C THR A 104 19.44 3.21 -3.55
N GLU A 105 20.72 3.02 -3.35
CA GLU A 105 21.41 1.74 -3.57
C GLU A 105 21.69 0.98 -2.26
N LYS A 106 21.08 1.41 -1.15
CA LYS A 106 21.30 0.82 0.18
C LYS A 106 20.02 0.22 0.71
N ALA A 107 20.15 -0.86 1.48
CA ALA A 107 19.01 -1.45 2.16
C ALA A 107 18.38 -0.41 3.11
N ALA A 108 17.07 -0.28 3.02
CA ALA A 108 16.33 0.63 3.89
C ALA A 108 16.15 -0.01 5.28
N ALA A 109 16.43 0.76 6.34
CA ALA A 109 16.14 0.32 7.69
C ALA A 109 14.64 0.50 7.95
N TYR A 110 14.02 -0.53 8.52
CA TYR A 110 12.61 -0.50 8.88
C TYR A 110 12.46 -0.18 10.36
N PRO A 111 11.75 0.88 10.73
CA PRO A 111 11.28 1.02 12.10
C PRO A 111 10.34 -0.13 12.46
N ASP A 112 10.46 -0.66 13.68
CA ASP A 112 9.63 -1.79 14.14
C ASP A 112 8.13 -1.53 13.96
N GLY A 113 7.71 -0.28 14.16
CA GLY A 113 6.31 0.10 13.98
C GLY A 113 5.81 -0.07 12.56
N CYS A 114 6.67 0.18 11.56
CA CYS A 114 6.29 0.01 10.16
C CYS A 114 6.17 -1.46 9.77
N ASP A 115 7.03 -2.32 10.29
CA ASP A 115 6.91 -3.77 10.08
C ASP A 115 5.63 -4.32 10.70
N ARG A 116 5.29 -3.88 11.92
CA ARG A 116 4.05 -4.30 12.56
C ARG A 116 2.83 -3.81 11.78
N LEU A 117 2.90 -2.59 11.22
CA LEU A 117 1.81 -2.07 10.41
C LEU A 117 1.65 -2.89 9.12
N TRP A 118 2.75 -3.24 8.48
CA TRP A 118 2.70 -4.11 7.30
C TRP A 118 1.99 -5.43 7.61
N ASP A 119 2.36 -6.08 8.72
CA ASP A 119 1.76 -7.34 9.13
C ASP A 119 0.25 -7.20 9.39
N ARG A 120 -0.18 -6.07 9.98
CA ARG A 120 -1.60 -5.79 10.19
C ARG A 120 -2.35 -5.59 8.88
N LEU A 121 -1.78 -4.83 7.94
CA LEU A 121 -2.41 -4.53 6.66
C LEU A 121 -2.54 -5.78 5.78
N THR A 122 -1.62 -6.70 5.92
CA THR A 122 -1.58 -7.92 5.10
C THR A 122 -2.11 -9.15 5.83
N GLU A 123 -2.68 -8.98 7.02
CA GLU A 123 -3.25 -10.09 7.79
C GLU A 123 -4.35 -10.79 6.99
N GLY A 124 -4.23 -12.10 6.83
CA GLY A 124 -5.17 -12.90 6.06
C GLY A 124 -4.92 -12.91 4.56
N ALA A 125 -3.94 -12.17 4.06
CA ALA A 125 -3.58 -12.19 2.66
C ALA A 125 -2.79 -13.47 2.32
N PRO A 126 -2.81 -13.92 1.05
CA PRO A 126 -2.01 -15.07 0.65
C PRO A 126 -0.52 -14.77 0.79
N ALA A 127 0.21 -15.77 1.20
CA ALA A 127 1.66 -15.65 1.38
C ALA A 127 2.40 -15.64 0.04
#